data_74a57c717878aa451c6cfdb06bfe8f45
#
_entry.id   74a57c717878aa451c6cfdb06bfe8f45
#
_cell.length_a   1.000
_cell.length_b   1.000
_cell.length_c   1.000
_cell.angle_alpha   90.00
_cell.angle_beta   90.00
_cell.angle_gamma   90.00
#
_symmetry.space_group_name_H-M   'P 1'
#
loop_
_entity.id
_entity.type
_entity.pdbx_description
1 polymer ?
#
loop_
_entity_poly.entity_id
_entity_poly.type
_entity_poly.pdbx_seq_one_letter_code
_entity_poly.pdbx_strand_id
1 'polypeptide(L)'
;MKILIIAIGLITSLAAGAQDSLYHYLSLAAKNNPVVLQKYYEYQAALQKLPQAGSLPDPELSMGVFLSPMELVSGNQVADLRLMQMFPWFGTLRAARDEMSLMANARYESFRDAKLQVFYDLQSTWYALYKIRQNIMLSEENIDILKTIERLALVKFRTAQTGNNTSSSSGITMSTGVSQSSTGGLQGMDNMGENAGNDADAVPQNQTPQSMQGNSMGTAGSGSSLADLYRIQIEMGELENNASLLKNKQNILLAQFNGYLNRPGLTPVSLPDSMPADTLEVQLAAVSDSMLMNNPMLGMLRYEQQSFDSRKKMVTKMSYPMIGLGLNYSVISKNEMSTSDMNGKDMVMPMVTMTLPIYRKKYRAMQTETDLLKAATAQNYTATANDLKTEYYRAV
;
A
#
# COMPACT_ATOMS: atom_id res chain seq x y z
N MET A 1 51.09 25.94 0.90
CA MET A 1 50.07 26.22 1.94
C MET A 1 48.64 26.32 1.37
N LYS A 2 48.39 26.95 0.20
CA LYS A 2 47.02 27.09 -0.35
C LYS A 2 46.34 25.73 -0.76
N ILE A 3 47.12 24.76 -1.23
CA ILE A 3 46.60 23.41 -1.62
C ILE A 3 46.23 22.55 -0.41
N LEU A 4 46.93 22.71 0.71
CA LEU A 4 46.64 21.97 1.96
C LEU A 4 45.33 22.45 2.62
N ILE A 5 44.99 23.75 2.50
CA ILE A 5 43.75 24.33 3.02
C ILE A 5 42.53 23.85 2.20
N ILE A 6 42.69 23.67 0.88
CA ILE A 6 41.64 23.16 0.01
C ILE A 6 41.36 21.66 0.29
N ALA A 7 42.42 20.88 0.57
CA ALA A 7 42.26 19.45 0.92
C ALA A 7 41.58 19.24 2.27
N ILE A 8 41.83 20.11 3.27
CA ILE A 8 41.17 20.04 4.58
C ILE A 8 39.69 20.48 4.45
N GLY A 9 39.37 21.46 3.59
CA GLY A 9 37.99 21.89 3.33
C GLY A 9 37.14 20.84 2.62
N LEU A 10 37.77 19.94 1.84
CA LEU A 10 37.03 18.85 1.13
C LEU A 10 36.70 17.65 2.03
N ILE A 11 37.45 17.46 3.11
CA ILE A 11 37.25 16.31 4.05
C ILE A 11 36.16 16.65 5.08
N THR A 12 35.87 17.87 5.36
CA THR A 12 34.82 18.28 6.33
C THR A 12 33.41 18.27 5.76
N SER A 13 33.21 18.13 4.44
CA SER A 13 31.90 18.10 3.80
C SER A 13 31.26 16.70 3.78
N LEU A 14 31.94 15.66 4.27
CA LEU A 14 31.41 14.28 4.29
C LEU A 14 30.63 13.91 5.57
N ALA A 15 30.60 14.79 6.57
CA ALA A 15 29.95 14.49 7.86
C ALA A 15 28.49 14.98 7.99
N ALA A 16 27.92 15.64 6.95
CA ALA A 16 26.53 16.16 6.99
C ALA A 16 25.46 15.14 6.53
N GLY A 17 25.82 13.88 6.27
CA GLY A 17 24.94 12.89 5.64
C GLY A 17 24.04 12.06 6.57
N ALA A 18 24.04 12.31 7.89
CA ALA A 18 23.35 11.39 8.82
C ALA A 18 21.87 11.76 9.12
N GLN A 19 21.41 12.95 8.76
CA GLN A 19 20.04 13.40 9.04
C GLN A 19 19.03 13.15 7.90
N ASP A 20 19.50 12.83 6.70
CA ASP A 20 18.64 12.65 5.51
C ASP A 20 18.32 11.18 5.16
N SER A 21 18.60 10.22 6.06
CA SER A 21 18.47 8.82 5.70
C SER A 21 17.02 8.40 5.33
N LEU A 22 16.02 8.88 6.09
CA LEU A 22 14.61 8.53 5.82
C LEU A 22 14.10 9.20 4.53
N TYR A 23 14.40 10.47 4.32
CA TYR A 23 14.01 11.18 3.10
C TYR A 23 14.65 10.55 1.85
N HIS A 24 15.91 10.15 1.96
CA HIS A 24 16.59 9.40 0.88
C HIS A 24 15.86 8.09 0.56
N TYR A 25 15.49 7.30 1.59
CA TYR A 25 14.73 6.06 1.39
C TYR A 25 13.34 6.30 0.78
N LEU A 26 12.63 7.35 1.19
CA LEU A 26 11.35 7.73 0.58
C LEU A 26 11.51 8.07 -0.91
N SER A 27 12.56 8.83 -1.26
CA SER A 27 12.84 9.16 -2.65
C SER A 27 13.19 7.94 -3.49
N LEU A 28 13.93 6.99 -2.92
CA LEU A 28 14.30 5.73 -3.56
C LEU A 28 13.07 4.83 -3.75
N ALA A 29 12.19 4.72 -2.74
CA ALA A 29 10.95 3.98 -2.82
C ALA A 29 10.02 4.55 -3.92
N ALA A 30 9.90 5.88 -4.00
CA ALA A 30 9.10 6.53 -5.04
C ALA A 30 9.56 6.20 -6.46
N LYS A 31 10.86 5.92 -6.66
CA LYS A 31 11.45 5.62 -7.97
C LYS A 31 11.44 4.13 -8.30
N ASN A 32 11.65 3.27 -7.31
CA ASN A 32 11.97 1.85 -7.55
C ASN A 32 10.87 0.90 -7.10
N ASN A 33 9.90 1.36 -6.29
CA ASN A 33 8.85 0.47 -5.79
C ASN A 33 7.96 -0.03 -6.93
N PRO A 34 7.80 -1.36 -7.09
CA PRO A 34 7.03 -1.93 -8.20
C PRO A 34 5.55 -1.50 -8.21
N VAL A 35 4.93 -1.34 -7.04
CA VAL A 35 3.52 -0.92 -6.93
C VAL A 35 3.35 0.53 -7.40
N VAL A 36 4.26 1.42 -7.01
CA VAL A 36 4.25 2.82 -7.45
C VAL A 36 4.47 2.91 -8.96
N LEU A 37 5.43 2.14 -9.51
CA LEU A 37 5.71 2.09 -10.94
C LEU A 37 4.55 1.50 -11.72
N GLN A 38 3.89 0.43 -11.21
CA GLN A 38 2.69 -0.12 -11.83
C GLN A 38 1.61 0.96 -11.99
N LYS A 39 1.29 1.69 -10.92
CA LYS A 39 0.26 2.74 -10.96
C LYS A 39 0.66 3.91 -11.86
N TYR A 40 1.93 4.24 -11.91
CA TYR A 40 2.44 5.24 -12.85
C TYR A 40 2.25 4.80 -14.31
N TYR A 41 2.57 3.55 -14.65
CA TYR A 41 2.34 3.03 -16.01
C TYR A 41 0.85 2.90 -16.35
N GLU A 42 -0.01 2.54 -15.38
CA GLU A 42 -1.47 2.57 -15.56
C GLU A 42 -1.97 3.98 -15.91
N TYR A 43 -1.44 5.02 -15.25
CA TYR A 43 -1.71 6.41 -15.57
C TYR A 43 -1.22 6.78 -16.98
N GLN A 44 0.03 6.42 -17.33
CA GLN A 44 0.58 6.68 -18.65
C GLN A 44 -0.24 5.98 -19.75
N ALA A 45 -0.66 4.74 -19.52
CA ALA A 45 -1.53 4.01 -20.44
C ALA A 45 -2.91 4.69 -20.59
N ALA A 46 -3.47 5.24 -19.50
CA ALA A 46 -4.72 5.99 -19.55
C ALA A 46 -4.58 7.28 -20.38
N LEU A 47 -3.46 7.97 -20.32
CA LEU A 47 -3.18 9.14 -21.16
C LEU A 47 -3.18 8.77 -22.66
N GLN A 48 -2.66 7.57 -23.03
CA GLN A 48 -2.66 7.12 -24.43
C GLN A 48 -4.07 6.75 -24.94
N LYS A 49 -5.07 6.60 -24.06
CA LYS A 49 -6.46 6.42 -24.48
C LYS A 49 -7.13 7.71 -24.96
N LEU A 50 -6.60 8.87 -24.57
CA LEU A 50 -7.17 10.17 -24.99
C LEU A 50 -7.14 10.37 -26.51
N PRO A 51 -5.99 10.23 -27.20
CA PRO A 51 -5.97 10.33 -28.66
C PRO A 51 -6.82 9.25 -29.33
N GLN A 52 -6.83 8.01 -28.78
CA GLN A 52 -7.63 6.91 -29.35
C GLN A 52 -9.12 7.20 -29.32
N ALA A 53 -9.65 7.67 -28.16
CA ALA A 53 -11.07 7.99 -28.02
C ALA A 53 -11.51 9.24 -28.79
N GLY A 54 -10.56 10.15 -29.04
CA GLY A 54 -10.80 11.38 -29.81
C GLY A 54 -10.60 11.24 -31.32
N SER A 55 -10.12 10.09 -31.79
CA SER A 55 -9.87 9.83 -33.21
C SER A 55 -11.15 9.49 -33.96
N LEU A 56 -11.17 9.82 -35.25
CA LEU A 56 -12.17 9.27 -36.17
C LEU A 56 -11.99 7.76 -36.30
N PRO A 57 -13.07 6.99 -36.52
CA PRO A 57 -12.96 5.59 -36.92
C PRO A 57 -12.10 5.45 -38.18
N ASP A 58 -11.41 4.33 -38.32
CA ASP A 58 -10.60 4.08 -39.49
C ASP A 58 -11.44 4.04 -40.78
N PRO A 59 -10.91 4.53 -41.92
CA PRO A 59 -11.56 4.38 -43.20
C PRO A 59 -11.65 2.91 -43.62
N GLU A 60 -12.81 2.50 -44.11
CA GLU A 60 -13.04 1.14 -44.60
C GLU A 60 -12.78 1.09 -46.10
N LEU A 61 -11.83 0.23 -46.53
CA LEU A 61 -11.61 -0.09 -47.92
C LEU A 61 -12.14 -1.50 -48.21
N SER A 62 -13.12 -1.60 -49.09
CA SER A 62 -13.60 -2.90 -49.57
C SER A 62 -13.34 -3.02 -51.08
N MET A 63 -12.94 -4.25 -51.47
CA MET A 63 -12.68 -4.59 -52.86
C MET A 63 -13.48 -5.84 -53.20
N GLY A 64 -14.26 -5.76 -54.29
CA GLY A 64 -14.99 -6.87 -54.87
C GLY A 64 -14.42 -7.19 -56.24
N VAL A 65 -14.29 -8.49 -56.58
CA VAL A 65 -13.95 -8.96 -57.92
C VAL A 65 -15.04 -9.90 -58.39
N PHE A 66 -15.60 -9.62 -59.55
CA PHE A 66 -16.65 -10.44 -60.14
C PHE A 66 -16.03 -11.59 -60.92
N LEU A 67 -16.17 -12.82 -60.47
CA LEU A 67 -15.70 -14.01 -61.21
C LEU A 67 -16.46 -14.25 -62.49
N SER A 68 -17.72 -13.84 -62.53
CA SER A 68 -18.53 -13.69 -63.78
C SER A 68 -18.84 -12.23 -63.92
N PRO A 69 -18.33 -11.56 -64.96
CA PRO A 69 -18.58 -10.12 -65.14
C PRO A 69 -20.06 -9.82 -65.17
N MET A 70 -20.46 -8.78 -64.45
CA MET A 70 -21.83 -8.33 -64.43
C MET A 70 -22.10 -7.42 -65.65
N GLU A 71 -23.03 -7.83 -66.53
CA GLU A 71 -23.38 -7.05 -67.69
C GLU A 71 -24.14 -5.76 -67.31
N LEU A 72 -23.55 -4.64 -67.68
CA LEU A 72 -24.16 -3.31 -67.56
C LEU A 72 -24.35 -2.70 -68.96
N VAL A 73 -25.21 -1.69 -69.07
CA VAL A 73 -25.37 -0.94 -70.34
C VAL A 73 -24.04 -0.28 -70.77
N SER A 74 -23.17 0.05 -69.83
CA SER A 74 -21.87 0.68 -70.09
C SER A 74 -20.67 -0.30 -70.20
N GLY A 75 -20.93 -1.62 -70.31
CA GLY A 75 -19.89 -2.63 -70.36
C GLY A 75 -20.01 -3.69 -69.28
N ASN A 76 -18.97 -4.51 -69.08
CA ASN A 76 -18.96 -5.59 -68.06
C ASN A 76 -18.20 -5.12 -66.81
N GLN A 77 -18.88 -5.08 -65.65
CA GLN A 77 -18.24 -4.77 -64.40
C GLN A 77 -17.37 -5.98 -63.96
N VAL A 78 -16.10 -5.73 -63.77
CA VAL A 78 -15.09 -6.75 -63.38
C VAL A 78 -14.69 -6.65 -61.94
N ALA A 79 -14.57 -5.43 -61.42
CA ALA A 79 -14.20 -5.18 -60.04
C ALA A 79 -14.84 -3.89 -59.51
N ASP A 80 -15.02 -3.81 -58.21
CA ASP A 80 -15.37 -2.59 -57.48
C ASP A 80 -14.44 -2.33 -56.30
N LEU A 81 -14.11 -1.08 -56.12
CA LEU A 81 -13.32 -0.57 -54.99
C LEU A 81 -14.18 0.48 -54.28
N ARG A 82 -14.36 0.29 -52.97
CA ARG A 82 -15.12 1.21 -52.16
C ARG A 82 -14.29 1.68 -51.00
N LEU A 83 -14.11 2.99 -50.88
CA LEU A 83 -13.50 3.65 -49.72
C LEU A 83 -14.60 4.39 -48.98
N MET A 84 -14.72 4.15 -47.67
CA MET A 84 -15.74 4.77 -46.83
C MET A 84 -15.14 5.29 -45.53
N GLN A 85 -15.44 6.55 -45.17
CA GLN A 85 -15.09 7.16 -43.91
C GLN A 85 -16.38 7.50 -43.14
N MET A 86 -16.48 6.98 -41.88
CA MET A 86 -17.60 7.29 -41.00
C MET A 86 -17.27 8.47 -40.09
N PHE A 87 -18.21 9.36 -39.93
CA PHE A 87 -18.13 10.54 -39.05
C PHE A 87 -19.20 10.43 -37.97
N PRO A 88 -18.80 10.17 -36.70
CA PRO A 88 -19.72 10.21 -35.57
C PRO A 88 -20.36 11.59 -35.43
N TRP A 89 -21.55 11.63 -34.82
CA TRP A 89 -22.27 12.90 -34.61
C TRP A 89 -21.40 13.94 -33.87
N PHE A 90 -21.57 15.19 -34.20
CA PHE A 90 -20.76 16.30 -33.67
C PHE A 90 -20.64 16.28 -32.15
N GLY A 91 -19.41 16.32 -31.68
CA GLY A 91 -19.05 16.34 -30.25
C GLY A 91 -19.12 14.97 -29.55
N THR A 92 -19.39 13.86 -30.24
CA THR A 92 -19.30 12.51 -29.67
C THR A 92 -17.84 12.20 -29.29
N LEU A 93 -16.90 12.41 -30.23
CA LEU A 93 -15.46 12.20 -30.01
C LEU A 93 -14.91 13.14 -28.93
N ARG A 94 -15.40 14.39 -28.87
CA ARG A 94 -15.01 15.31 -27.82
C ARG A 94 -15.46 14.80 -26.45
N ALA A 95 -16.71 14.35 -26.31
CA ALA A 95 -17.23 13.81 -25.05
C ALA A 95 -16.51 12.52 -24.65
N ALA A 96 -16.14 11.65 -25.61
CA ALA A 96 -15.33 10.46 -25.39
C ALA A 96 -13.91 10.82 -24.88
N ARG A 97 -13.27 11.82 -25.50
CA ARG A 97 -11.96 12.32 -25.06
C ARG A 97 -12.03 12.94 -23.67
N ASP A 98 -13.08 13.72 -23.38
CA ASP A 98 -13.30 14.34 -22.06
C ASP A 98 -13.49 13.24 -20.97
N GLU A 99 -14.24 12.16 -21.27
CA GLU A 99 -14.37 10.99 -20.39
C GLU A 99 -13.00 10.37 -20.11
N MET A 100 -12.20 10.07 -21.16
CA MET A 100 -10.88 9.47 -21.01
C MET A 100 -9.91 10.38 -20.26
N SER A 101 -10.01 11.70 -20.44
CA SER A 101 -9.19 12.68 -19.69
C SER A 101 -9.49 12.61 -18.19
N LEU A 102 -10.76 12.57 -17.82
CA LEU A 102 -11.17 12.45 -16.41
C LEU A 102 -10.78 11.10 -15.82
N MET A 103 -10.89 10.01 -16.59
CA MET A 103 -10.40 8.70 -16.19
C MET A 103 -8.86 8.68 -16.01
N ALA A 104 -8.11 9.37 -16.85
CA ALA A 104 -6.66 9.52 -16.68
C ALA A 104 -6.33 10.29 -15.40
N ASN A 105 -7.07 11.36 -15.08
CA ASN A 105 -6.91 12.06 -13.80
C ASN A 105 -7.26 11.17 -12.61
N ALA A 106 -8.28 10.33 -12.69
CA ALA A 106 -8.59 9.33 -11.66
C ALA A 106 -7.42 8.34 -11.48
N ARG A 107 -6.78 7.88 -12.57
CA ARG A 107 -5.58 7.03 -12.49
C ARG A 107 -4.37 7.75 -11.90
N TYR A 108 -4.22 9.04 -12.15
CA TYR A 108 -3.19 9.86 -11.51
C TYR A 108 -3.39 9.95 -10.00
N GLU A 109 -4.63 10.17 -9.53
CA GLU A 109 -4.92 10.15 -8.10
C GLU A 109 -4.67 8.77 -7.47
N SER A 110 -4.99 7.67 -8.17
CA SER A 110 -4.66 6.30 -7.73
C SER A 110 -3.14 6.08 -7.63
N PHE A 111 -2.34 6.69 -8.52
CA PHE A 111 -0.88 6.68 -8.42
C PHE A 111 -0.40 7.47 -7.19
N ARG A 112 -0.99 8.65 -6.92
CA ARG A 112 -0.68 9.44 -5.72
C ARG A 112 -1.00 8.69 -4.44
N ASP A 113 -2.14 8.01 -4.41
CA ASP A 113 -2.59 7.18 -3.28
C ASP A 113 -1.60 6.05 -2.99
N ALA A 114 -1.26 5.26 -4.00
CA ALA A 114 -0.28 4.17 -3.88
C ALA A 114 1.09 4.67 -3.41
N LYS A 115 1.53 5.84 -3.88
CA LYS A 115 2.78 6.47 -3.45
C LYS A 115 2.72 6.87 -1.97
N LEU A 116 1.62 7.45 -1.51
CA LEU A 116 1.44 7.83 -0.10
C LEU A 116 1.38 6.59 0.80
N GLN A 117 0.69 5.53 0.37
CA GLN A 117 0.63 4.27 1.09
C GLN A 117 2.03 3.65 1.26
N VAL A 118 2.81 3.57 0.18
CA VAL A 118 4.20 3.07 0.26
C VAL A 118 5.06 3.95 1.17
N PHE A 119 4.85 5.26 1.18
CA PHE A 119 5.58 6.16 2.09
C PHE A 119 5.22 5.90 3.55
N TYR A 120 3.94 5.74 3.84
CA TYR A 120 3.46 5.40 5.18
C TYR A 120 4.03 4.05 5.66
N ASP A 121 3.93 3.01 4.83
CA ASP A 121 4.42 1.67 5.17
C ASP A 121 5.93 1.65 5.38
N LEU A 122 6.68 2.38 4.55
CA LEU A 122 8.14 2.50 4.69
C LEU A 122 8.50 3.23 5.99
N GLN A 123 7.84 4.36 6.29
CA GLN A 123 8.08 5.11 7.52
C GLN A 123 7.74 4.28 8.76
N SER A 124 6.58 3.65 8.76
CA SER A 124 6.13 2.77 9.86
C SER A 124 7.14 1.63 10.11
N THR A 125 7.60 0.98 9.04
CA THR A 125 8.60 -0.09 9.14
C THR A 125 9.95 0.43 9.62
N TRP A 126 10.36 1.63 9.20
CA TRP A 126 11.61 2.26 9.65
C TRP A 126 11.58 2.58 11.15
N TYR A 127 10.47 3.14 11.65
CA TYR A 127 10.29 3.36 13.09
C TYR A 127 10.23 2.04 13.87
N ALA A 128 9.61 1.00 13.30
CA ALA A 128 9.59 -0.33 13.91
C ALA A 128 11.00 -0.94 13.99
N LEU A 129 11.82 -0.78 12.95
CA LEU A 129 13.23 -1.19 12.95
C LEU A 129 14.04 -0.45 14.02
N TYR A 130 13.83 0.86 14.15
CA TYR A 130 14.47 1.64 15.21
C TYR A 130 14.09 1.12 16.60
N LYS A 131 12.79 0.96 16.86
CA LYS A 131 12.27 0.44 18.13
C LYS A 131 12.86 -0.94 18.48
N ILE A 132 12.91 -1.85 17.51
CA ILE A 132 13.48 -3.19 17.74
C ILE A 132 14.98 -3.12 18.03
N ARG A 133 15.74 -2.29 17.31
CA ARG A 133 17.16 -2.08 17.58
C ARG A 133 17.39 -1.62 19.03
N GLN A 134 16.59 -0.64 19.49
CA GLN A 134 16.67 -0.15 20.88
C GLN A 134 16.32 -1.24 21.89
N ASN A 135 15.28 -2.04 21.62
CA ASN A 135 14.89 -3.14 22.50
C ASN A 135 15.98 -4.23 22.58
N ILE A 136 16.66 -4.54 21.47
CA ILE A 136 17.78 -5.47 21.46
C ILE A 136 18.94 -4.94 22.31
N MET A 137 19.33 -3.67 22.12
CA MET A 137 20.38 -3.04 22.92
C MET A 137 20.06 -3.08 24.41
N LEU A 138 18.84 -2.73 24.79
CA LEU A 138 18.37 -2.77 26.18
C LEU A 138 18.39 -4.20 26.75
N SER A 139 17.97 -5.20 25.96
CA SER A 139 18.02 -6.60 26.39
C SER A 139 19.45 -7.09 26.58
N GLU A 140 20.37 -6.72 25.67
CA GLU A 140 21.80 -7.07 25.78
C GLU A 140 22.45 -6.40 27.01
N GLU A 141 22.12 -5.13 27.28
CA GLU A 141 22.59 -4.42 28.48
C GLU A 141 22.06 -5.08 29.77
N ASN A 142 20.79 -5.45 29.82
CA ASN A 142 20.18 -6.16 30.94
C ASN A 142 20.87 -7.54 31.19
N ILE A 143 21.19 -8.29 30.12
CA ILE A 143 21.91 -9.54 30.20
C ILE A 143 23.31 -9.31 30.83
N ASP A 144 24.01 -8.26 30.44
CA ASP A 144 25.36 -7.96 30.99
C ASP A 144 25.29 -7.51 32.46
N ILE A 145 24.22 -6.81 32.85
CA ILE A 145 23.96 -6.51 34.27
C ILE A 145 23.71 -7.80 35.04
N LEU A 146 22.87 -8.71 34.55
CA LEU A 146 22.60 -9.99 35.22
C LEU A 146 23.86 -10.87 35.34
N LYS A 147 24.71 -10.91 34.30
CA LYS A 147 26.04 -11.60 34.38
C LYS A 147 26.94 -11.02 35.49
N THR A 148 26.87 -9.71 35.69
CA THR A 148 27.60 -9.03 36.76
C THR A 148 27.05 -9.42 38.14
N ILE A 149 25.70 -9.45 38.27
CA ILE A 149 25.02 -9.88 39.51
C ILE A 149 25.31 -11.34 39.80
N GLU A 150 25.28 -12.23 38.80
CA GLU A 150 25.64 -13.64 38.93
C GLU A 150 27.08 -13.81 39.48
N ARG A 151 28.04 -13.06 38.90
CA ARG A 151 29.44 -13.08 39.37
C ARG A 151 29.57 -12.65 40.83
N LEU A 152 28.87 -11.59 41.23
CA LEU A 152 28.84 -11.12 42.62
C LEU A 152 28.21 -12.14 43.57
N ALA A 153 27.10 -12.77 43.13
CA ALA A 153 26.43 -13.83 43.89
C ALA A 153 27.34 -15.05 44.10
N LEU A 154 28.10 -15.48 43.07
CA LEU A 154 29.10 -16.55 43.14
C LEU A 154 30.24 -16.23 44.11
N VAL A 155 30.77 -15.00 44.07
CA VAL A 155 31.83 -14.57 45.03
C VAL A 155 31.29 -14.60 46.45
N LYS A 156 30.11 -14.07 46.70
CA LYS A 156 29.46 -14.08 48.01
C LYS A 156 29.22 -15.51 48.53
N PHE A 157 28.73 -16.40 47.65
CA PHE A 157 28.54 -17.82 48.01
C PHE A 157 29.86 -18.51 48.40
N ARG A 158 30.96 -18.29 47.65
CA ARG A 158 32.29 -18.86 47.98
C ARG A 158 32.87 -18.33 49.28
N THR A 159 32.71 -17.03 49.55
CA THR A 159 33.19 -16.43 50.80
C THR A 159 32.40 -16.91 52.01
N ALA A 160 31.07 -17.10 51.87
CA ALA A 160 30.23 -17.65 52.94
C ALA A 160 30.61 -19.11 53.28
N GLN A 161 31.01 -19.94 52.30
CA GLN A 161 31.50 -21.31 52.58
C GLN A 161 32.89 -21.32 53.25
N THR A 162 33.77 -20.38 52.93
CA THR A 162 35.11 -20.31 53.51
C THR A 162 35.06 -19.76 54.94
N GLY A 163 34.07 -18.93 55.30
CA GLY A 163 33.90 -18.38 56.64
C GLY A 163 33.32 -19.36 57.69
N ASN A 164 32.71 -20.48 57.28
CA ASN A 164 32.15 -21.49 58.18
C ASN A 164 33.13 -22.52 58.68
N ASN A 165 34.40 -22.53 58.22
CA ASN A 165 35.39 -23.46 58.67
C ASN A 165 36.35 -22.96 59.82
N THR A 166 36.04 -21.74 60.32
CA THR A 166 36.91 -21.16 61.39
C THR A 166 36.05 -20.62 62.57
N SER A 167 35.11 -21.40 63.10
CA SER A 167 34.45 -21.04 64.36
C SER A 167 33.93 -22.31 65.06
N SER A 168 34.82 -23.18 65.49
CA SER A 168 34.52 -24.09 66.58
C SER A 168 35.28 -23.61 67.84
N SER A 169 34.59 -23.28 68.86
CA SER A 169 34.93 -23.13 70.26
C SER A 169 34.57 -21.77 70.82
N SER A 170 33.48 -21.74 71.53
CA SER A 170 33.35 -21.43 72.97
C SER A 170 31.87 -21.13 73.27
N GLY A 171 31.32 -22.02 74.13
CA GLY A 171 29.99 -21.88 74.66
C GLY A 171 29.91 -20.76 75.69
N ILE A 172 28.70 -20.31 75.88
CA ILE A 172 28.09 -19.94 77.18
C ILE A 172 26.60 -19.97 76.98
N THR A 173 25.95 -20.86 77.74
CA THR A 173 24.56 -20.97 78.05
C THR A 173 24.06 -19.74 78.80
N MET A 174 22.88 -19.23 78.42
CA MET A 174 21.86 -18.86 79.44
C MET A 174 20.48 -18.82 78.84
N SER A 175 19.64 -19.57 79.48
CA SER A 175 18.21 -19.77 79.30
C SER A 175 17.41 -18.55 79.75
N THR A 176 16.26 -18.45 79.24
CA THR A 176 14.90 -18.12 79.75
C THR A 176 14.07 -17.64 78.54
N GLY A 177 13.01 -18.24 78.19
CA GLY A 177 11.86 -18.78 78.84
C GLY A 177 10.65 -17.92 78.41
N VAL A 178 9.59 -18.61 78.05
CA VAL A 178 8.17 -18.22 78.00
C VAL A 178 7.57 -18.15 76.56
N SER A 179 6.94 -19.16 76.16
CA SER A 179 5.58 -19.64 75.95
C SER A 179 4.52 -18.61 75.54
N GLN A 180 3.85 -18.90 74.49
CA GLN A 180 2.39 -19.17 74.28
C GLN A 180 2.01 -18.84 72.85
N SER A 181 1.62 -19.82 72.06
CA SER A 181 0.35 -20.52 71.83
C SER A 181 -0.78 -19.63 71.34
N SER A 182 -1.23 -19.97 70.16
CA SER A 182 -2.62 -20.38 69.80
C SER A 182 -2.84 -20.22 68.28
N THR A 183 -3.03 -21.34 67.65
CA THR A 183 -4.27 -22.02 67.24
C THR A 183 -5.17 -21.27 66.29
N GLY A 184 -5.45 -21.97 65.21
CA GLY A 184 -6.69 -21.91 64.42
C GLY A 184 -6.56 -21.22 63.08
N GLY A 185 -6.94 -21.79 62.02
CA GLY A 185 -7.85 -22.87 61.71
C GLY A 185 -7.94 -23.05 60.20
N LEU A 186 -8.11 -24.27 59.85
CA LEU A 186 -8.47 -24.78 58.52
C LEU A 186 -9.87 -24.31 58.12
N GLN A 187 -10.07 -24.11 56.84
CA GLN A 187 -11.26 -24.38 56.03
C GLN A 187 -11.20 -23.55 54.79
N GLY A 188 -11.49 -24.00 53.63
CA GLY A 188 -12.19 -25.18 53.14
C GLY A 188 -12.32 -25.08 51.64
N MET A 189 -12.40 -26.21 51.08
CA MET A 189 -12.60 -26.60 49.67
C MET A 189 -13.86 -26.00 49.02
N ASP A 190 -13.82 -26.14 47.70
CA ASP A 190 -14.95 -26.33 46.76
C ASP A 190 -15.60 -25.07 46.16
N ASN A 191 -15.43 -24.91 44.87
CA ASN A 191 -16.52 -25.20 43.98
C ASN A 191 -16.09 -25.35 42.51
N MET A 192 -16.31 -26.57 41.96
CA MET A 192 -16.45 -26.86 40.55
C MET A 192 -17.80 -26.31 40.06
N GLY A 193 -17.81 -25.76 38.88
CA GLY A 193 -19.03 -25.43 38.16
C GLY A 193 -18.76 -25.28 36.66
N GLU A 194 -19.00 -26.36 35.92
CA GLU A 194 -19.16 -26.38 34.47
C GLU A 194 -20.13 -25.31 34.00
N ASN A 195 -19.81 -24.64 32.88
CA ASN A 195 -20.80 -24.54 31.82
C ASN A 195 -20.14 -24.31 30.45
N ALA A 196 -20.61 -25.10 29.51
CA ALA A 196 -20.22 -25.13 28.11
C ALA A 196 -20.85 -23.97 27.33
N GLY A 197 -20.16 -23.56 26.25
CA GLY A 197 -20.85 -23.17 25.03
C GLY A 197 -20.53 -21.77 24.50
N ASN A 198 -19.87 -21.79 23.41
CA ASN A 198 -20.04 -21.06 22.16
C ASN A 198 -18.89 -20.21 21.70
N ASP A 199 -18.47 -20.64 20.51
CA ASP A 199 -17.60 -20.01 19.54
C ASP A 199 -17.89 -18.53 19.29
N ALA A 200 -16.81 -17.72 19.19
CA ALA A 200 -16.56 -16.78 18.10
C ALA A 200 -15.32 -15.92 18.40
N ASP A 201 -14.38 -15.90 17.42
CA ASP A 201 -13.41 -14.84 17.14
C ASP A 201 -12.54 -14.28 18.29
N ALA A 202 -11.42 -14.95 18.53
CA ALA A 202 -10.33 -14.42 19.34
C ALA A 202 -9.39 -13.54 18.49
N VAL A 203 -9.57 -12.25 18.58
CA VAL A 203 -8.54 -11.24 18.30
C VAL A 203 -7.41 -11.41 19.33
N PRO A 204 -6.13 -11.51 18.97
CA PRO A 204 -5.06 -11.58 19.96
C PRO A 204 -4.95 -10.25 20.71
N GLN A 205 -5.41 -10.23 21.91
CA GLN A 205 -5.16 -9.15 22.86
C GLN A 205 -3.67 -9.05 23.16
N ASN A 206 -3.15 -7.89 22.85
CA ASN A 206 -1.85 -7.39 23.23
C ASN A 206 -1.71 -7.48 24.77
N GLN A 207 -0.96 -8.45 25.25
CA GLN A 207 -0.61 -8.52 26.67
C GLN A 207 0.29 -7.34 26.97
N THR A 208 -0.25 -6.34 27.64
CA THR A 208 0.49 -5.32 28.37
C THR A 208 1.45 -6.03 29.35
N PRO A 209 2.72 -5.62 29.42
CA PRO A 209 3.62 -6.14 30.46
C PRO A 209 3.02 -5.82 31.82
N GLN A 210 2.65 -6.84 32.56
CA GLN A 210 2.33 -6.69 33.96
C GLN A 210 3.53 -6.00 34.65
N SER A 211 3.27 -4.82 35.19
CA SER A 211 4.20 -4.15 36.08
C SER A 211 4.66 -5.17 37.13
N MET A 212 5.97 -5.43 37.17
CA MET A 212 6.61 -6.14 38.25
C MET A 212 6.26 -5.39 39.55
N GLN A 213 5.31 -5.94 40.29
CA GLN A 213 5.03 -5.52 41.64
C GLN A 213 6.29 -5.86 42.43
N GLY A 214 7.01 -4.80 42.78
CA GLY A 214 8.23 -4.91 43.57
C GLY A 214 7.96 -5.70 44.83
N ASN A 215 8.33 -6.97 44.83
CA ASN A 215 8.39 -7.74 46.03
C ASN A 215 9.57 -7.17 46.83
N SER A 216 9.22 -6.41 47.85
CA SER A 216 10.10 -5.88 48.88
C SER A 216 11.23 -6.90 49.16
N MET A 217 12.46 -6.49 48.93
CA MET A 217 13.65 -7.15 49.42
C MET A 217 13.61 -7.06 50.96
N GLY A 218 12.78 -7.92 51.55
CA GLY A 218 12.70 -8.08 52.99
C GLY A 218 13.85 -8.94 53.49
N THR A 219 14.67 -8.32 54.33
CA THR A 219 15.47 -8.88 55.40
C THR A 219 16.50 -9.95 55.03
N ALA A 220 17.76 -9.54 55.15
CA ALA A 220 18.95 -10.37 55.18
C ALA A 220 18.86 -11.52 56.19
N GLY A 221 18.31 -12.64 55.78
CA GLY A 221 18.54 -13.94 56.39
C GLY A 221 19.75 -14.59 55.68
N SER A 222 20.75 -14.90 56.42
CA SER A 222 22.03 -15.50 56.03
C SER A 222 21.82 -16.74 55.14
N GLY A 223 22.05 -16.56 53.87
CA GLY A 223 22.09 -17.64 52.92
C GLY A 223 21.76 -17.09 51.53
N SER A 224 22.77 -16.48 50.84
CA SER A 224 22.68 -16.36 49.40
C SER A 224 22.59 -17.78 48.87
N SER A 225 21.35 -18.25 48.72
CA SER A 225 21.11 -19.63 48.43
C SER A 225 21.49 -19.92 46.98
N LEU A 226 21.99 -21.10 46.73
CA LEU A 226 22.18 -21.64 45.37
C LEU A 226 20.91 -21.41 44.49
N ALA A 227 19.74 -21.32 45.14
CA ALA A 227 18.47 -20.97 44.52
C ALA A 227 18.44 -19.57 43.86
N ASP A 228 19.07 -18.56 44.50
CA ASP A 228 19.12 -17.20 43.92
C ASP A 228 20.03 -17.19 42.68
N LEU A 229 21.10 -17.97 42.66
CA LEU A 229 21.96 -18.13 41.51
C LEU A 229 21.18 -18.75 40.32
N TYR A 230 20.49 -19.88 40.59
CA TYR A 230 19.68 -20.53 39.54
C TYR A 230 18.55 -19.59 39.03
N ARG A 231 17.94 -18.78 39.91
CA ARG A 231 16.94 -17.80 39.49
C ARG A 231 17.53 -16.77 38.54
N ILE A 232 18.70 -16.23 38.82
CA ILE A 232 19.41 -15.30 37.91
C ILE A 232 19.72 -15.97 36.57
N GLN A 233 20.17 -17.25 36.58
CA GLN A 233 20.48 -17.99 35.36
C GLN A 233 19.22 -18.24 34.51
N ILE A 234 18.07 -18.55 35.13
CA ILE A 234 16.78 -18.69 34.43
C ILE A 234 16.37 -17.38 33.78
N GLU A 235 16.41 -16.28 34.55
CA GLU A 235 16.07 -14.93 34.04
C GLU A 235 16.97 -14.52 32.86
N MET A 236 18.27 -14.81 32.98
CA MET A 236 19.22 -14.55 31.89
C MET A 236 18.92 -15.39 30.67
N GLY A 237 18.57 -16.68 30.81
CA GLY A 237 18.14 -17.53 29.68
C GLY A 237 16.88 -17.05 29.02
N GLU A 238 15.89 -16.55 29.76
CA GLU A 238 14.68 -15.96 29.24
C GLU A 238 14.97 -14.67 28.42
N LEU A 239 15.85 -13.80 28.94
CA LEU A 239 16.28 -12.59 28.23
C LEU A 239 17.08 -12.92 26.96
N GLU A 240 17.98 -13.91 26.98
CA GLU A 240 18.72 -14.35 25.79
C GLU A 240 17.77 -14.91 24.70
N ASN A 241 16.76 -15.69 25.11
CA ASN A 241 15.75 -16.20 24.20
C ASN A 241 14.93 -15.03 23.59
N ASN A 242 14.49 -14.07 24.42
CA ASN A 242 13.77 -12.89 23.96
C ASN A 242 14.62 -12.04 23.00
N ALA A 243 15.90 -11.81 23.30
CA ALA A 243 16.83 -11.10 22.43
C ALA A 243 16.99 -11.82 21.07
N SER A 244 17.01 -13.15 21.06
CA SER A 244 17.05 -13.95 19.83
C SER A 244 15.77 -13.81 18.99
N LEU A 245 14.61 -13.80 19.64
CA LEU A 245 13.32 -13.55 18.98
C LEU A 245 13.26 -12.13 18.37
N LEU A 246 13.75 -11.12 19.11
CA LEU A 246 13.83 -9.75 18.62
C LEU A 246 14.76 -9.63 17.41
N LYS A 247 15.91 -10.32 17.40
CA LYS A 247 16.84 -10.36 16.24
C LYS A 247 16.17 -11.00 15.01
N ASN A 248 15.42 -12.09 15.20
CA ASN A 248 14.64 -12.69 14.11
C ASN A 248 13.57 -11.71 13.56
N LYS A 249 12.84 -11.03 14.44
CA LYS A 249 11.84 -10.03 14.06
C LYS A 249 12.50 -8.84 13.34
N GLN A 250 13.69 -8.41 13.75
CA GLN A 250 14.48 -7.39 13.06
C GLN A 250 14.80 -7.81 11.63
N ASN A 251 15.21 -9.05 11.38
CA ASN A 251 15.49 -9.56 10.04
C ASN A 251 14.25 -9.55 9.14
N ILE A 252 13.07 -9.89 9.69
CA ILE A 252 11.79 -9.84 8.96
C ILE A 252 11.47 -8.41 8.55
N LEU A 253 11.56 -7.46 9.49
CA LEU A 253 11.29 -6.04 9.19
C LEU A 253 12.33 -5.46 8.23
N LEU A 254 13.60 -5.90 8.32
CA LEU A 254 14.64 -5.49 7.38
C LEU A 254 14.32 -5.97 5.96
N ALA A 255 13.87 -7.21 5.81
CA ALA A 255 13.45 -7.76 4.54
C ALA A 255 12.22 -7.01 3.98
N GLN A 256 11.24 -6.69 4.84
CA GLN A 256 10.05 -5.92 4.47
C GLN A 256 10.42 -4.50 4.00
N PHE A 257 11.26 -3.80 4.76
CA PHE A 257 11.75 -2.46 4.41
C PHE A 257 12.48 -2.46 3.07
N ASN A 258 13.38 -3.43 2.85
CA ASN A 258 14.11 -3.56 1.59
C ASN A 258 13.18 -3.96 0.42
N GLY A 259 12.11 -4.69 0.69
CA GLY A 259 11.06 -4.98 -0.28
C GLY A 259 10.38 -3.72 -0.83
N TYR A 260 10.10 -2.73 0.01
CA TYR A 260 9.57 -1.44 -0.45
C TYR A 260 10.53 -0.67 -1.36
N LEU A 261 11.83 -0.89 -1.20
CA LEU A 261 12.89 -0.27 -2.01
C LEU A 261 13.28 -1.09 -3.24
N ASN A 262 12.67 -2.27 -3.42
CA ASN A 262 13.01 -3.22 -4.49
C ASN A 262 14.50 -3.56 -4.52
N ARG A 263 15.06 -3.96 -3.37
CA ARG A 263 16.47 -4.35 -3.21
C ARG A 263 16.60 -5.63 -2.37
N PRO A 264 17.78 -6.29 -2.32
CA PRO A 264 17.97 -7.53 -1.56
C PRO A 264 17.55 -7.38 -0.10
N GLY A 265 16.82 -8.36 0.45
CA GLY A 265 16.11 -8.28 1.74
C GLY A 265 16.98 -7.98 2.97
N LEU A 266 18.23 -8.46 3.00
CA LEU A 266 19.13 -8.26 4.14
C LEU A 266 20.10 -7.08 3.95
N THR A 267 19.84 -6.18 2.99
CA THR A 267 20.68 -4.98 2.84
C THR A 267 20.60 -4.11 4.10
N PRO A 268 21.74 -3.69 4.68
CA PRO A 268 21.74 -2.90 5.89
C PRO A 268 21.02 -1.55 5.69
N VAL A 269 20.29 -1.12 6.73
CA VAL A 269 19.56 0.14 6.78
C VAL A 269 20.22 1.06 7.79
N SER A 270 20.51 2.28 7.39
CA SER A 270 21.01 3.31 8.30
C SER A 270 19.87 3.81 9.18
N LEU A 271 20.04 3.68 10.49
CA LEU A 271 19.13 4.17 11.51
C LEU A 271 19.88 5.17 12.39
N PRO A 272 19.26 6.26 12.85
CA PRO A 272 19.87 7.18 13.79
C PRO A 272 20.08 6.52 15.15
N ASP A 273 21.04 7.00 15.90
CA ASP A 273 21.30 6.47 17.24
C ASP A 273 20.28 6.95 18.28
N SER A 274 19.75 8.15 18.11
CA SER A 274 18.70 8.72 18.94
C SER A 274 17.68 9.46 18.09
N MET A 275 16.42 9.43 18.53
CA MET A 275 15.33 10.24 17.96
C MET A 275 14.83 11.21 19.02
N PRO A 276 14.79 12.52 18.73
CA PRO A 276 14.13 13.45 19.61
C PRO A 276 12.63 13.16 19.65
N ALA A 277 12.03 13.32 20.82
CA ALA A 277 10.56 13.30 20.92
C ALA A 277 10.03 14.57 20.22
N ASP A 278 9.22 14.36 19.20
CA ASP A 278 8.54 15.44 18.50
C ASP A 278 7.11 15.55 19.01
N THR A 279 6.66 16.76 19.30
CA THR A 279 5.29 17.04 19.76
C THR A 279 4.49 17.59 18.59
N LEU A 280 3.37 16.93 18.30
CA LEU A 280 2.47 17.35 17.24
C LEU A 280 1.65 18.57 17.69
N GLU A 281 2.08 19.77 17.37
CA GLU A 281 1.35 21.03 17.63
C GLU A 281 0.35 21.35 16.51
N VAL A 282 -0.55 20.42 16.19
CA VAL A 282 -1.52 20.62 15.10
C VAL A 282 -2.94 20.69 15.67
N GLN A 283 -3.72 21.70 15.23
CA GLN A 283 -5.15 21.78 15.55
C GLN A 283 -5.88 20.62 14.86
N LEU A 284 -6.35 19.66 15.65
CA LEU A 284 -6.98 18.42 15.20
C LEU A 284 -8.15 18.64 14.23
N ALA A 285 -8.98 19.65 14.46
CA ALA A 285 -10.09 19.97 13.55
C ALA A 285 -9.63 20.36 12.14
N ALA A 286 -8.56 21.17 12.03
CA ALA A 286 -8.02 21.59 10.75
C ALA A 286 -7.38 20.44 9.97
N VAL A 287 -6.83 19.43 10.68
CA VAL A 287 -6.27 18.22 10.06
C VAL A 287 -7.37 17.38 9.40
N SER A 288 -8.51 17.19 10.07
CA SER A 288 -9.63 16.42 9.54
C SER A 288 -10.12 16.99 8.21
N ASP A 289 -10.34 18.31 8.13
CA ASP A 289 -10.83 18.96 6.91
C ASP A 289 -9.77 18.89 5.80
N SER A 290 -8.52 19.16 6.12
CA SER A 290 -7.40 19.07 5.17
C SER A 290 -7.23 17.65 4.62
N MET A 291 -7.37 16.63 5.47
CA MET A 291 -7.31 15.22 5.08
C MET A 291 -8.39 14.89 4.04
N LEU A 292 -9.64 15.26 4.29
CA LEU A 292 -10.76 14.99 3.37
C LEU A 292 -10.60 15.75 2.03
N MET A 293 -10.10 16.99 2.06
CA MET A 293 -9.91 17.78 0.85
C MET A 293 -8.77 17.28 -0.05
N ASN A 294 -7.68 16.78 0.56
CA ASN A 294 -6.45 16.45 -0.15
C ASN A 294 -6.24 14.94 -0.35
N ASN A 295 -7.16 14.09 0.15
CA ASN A 295 -7.04 12.63 0.01
C ASN A 295 -7.13 12.20 -1.45
N PRO A 296 -6.12 11.47 -1.99
CA PRO A 296 -6.11 11.06 -3.39
C PRO A 296 -7.23 10.07 -3.74
N MET A 297 -7.63 9.19 -2.80
CA MET A 297 -8.71 8.23 -3.02
C MET A 297 -10.04 8.95 -3.26
N LEU A 298 -10.34 9.98 -2.46
CA LEU A 298 -11.51 10.84 -2.68
C LEU A 298 -11.40 11.64 -3.98
N GLY A 299 -10.19 12.09 -4.33
CA GLY A 299 -9.89 12.73 -5.61
C GLY A 299 -10.18 11.81 -6.79
N MET A 300 -9.73 10.57 -6.73
CA MET A 300 -9.99 9.53 -7.73
C MET A 300 -11.50 9.32 -7.95
N LEU A 301 -12.25 9.11 -6.89
CA LEU A 301 -13.71 8.90 -6.96
C LEU A 301 -14.45 10.11 -7.53
N ARG A 302 -13.99 11.33 -7.24
CA ARG A 302 -14.54 12.57 -7.80
C ARG A 302 -14.31 12.65 -9.31
N TYR A 303 -13.11 12.36 -9.79
CA TYR A 303 -12.83 12.32 -11.23
C TYR A 303 -13.63 11.22 -11.94
N GLU A 304 -13.80 10.06 -11.30
CA GLU A 304 -14.61 8.97 -11.81
C GLU A 304 -16.09 9.38 -11.96
N GLN A 305 -16.67 10.06 -10.96
CA GLN A 305 -18.04 10.62 -11.09
C GLN A 305 -18.17 11.60 -12.26
N GLN A 306 -17.18 12.50 -12.42
CA GLN A 306 -17.17 13.45 -13.53
C GLN A 306 -17.01 12.74 -14.89
N SER A 307 -16.27 11.64 -14.93
CA SER A 307 -16.11 10.85 -16.16
C SER A 307 -17.45 10.24 -16.60
N PHE A 308 -18.29 9.80 -15.66
CA PHE A 308 -19.64 9.32 -15.99
C PHE A 308 -20.54 10.43 -16.55
N ASP A 309 -20.38 11.69 -16.14
CA ASP A 309 -21.10 12.80 -16.77
C ASP A 309 -20.69 12.98 -18.23
N SER A 310 -19.41 12.86 -18.54
CA SER A 310 -18.91 12.92 -19.92
C SER A 310 -19.34 11.70 -20.74
N ARG A 311 -19.33 10.49 -20.12
CA ARG A 311 -19.85 9.26 -20.72
C ARG A 311 -21.33 9.39 -21.07
N LYS A 312 -22.15 9.94 -20.18
CA LYS A 312 -23.58 10.19 -20.45
C LYS A 312 -23.77 11.12 -21.62
N LYS A 313 -22.97 12.21 -21.72
CA LYS A 313 -22.98 13.11 -22.88
C LYS A 313 -22.60 12.39 -24.17
N MET A 314 -21.58 11.55 -24.13
CA MET A 314 -21.16 10.74 -25.28
C MET A 314 -22.25 9.79 -25.71
N VAL A 315 -22.84 9.00 -24.78
CA VAL A 315 -23.94 8.07 -25.08
C VAL A 315 -25.15 8.79 -25.67
N THR A 316 -25.50 9.97 -25.15
CA THR A 316 -26.59 10.80 -25.70
C THR A 316 -26.29 11.19 -27.15
N LYS A 317 -25.04 11.58 -27.45
CA LYS A 317 -24.64 11.95 -28.82
C LYS A 317 -24.53 10.74 -29.74
N MET A 318 -24.21 9.57 -29.25
CA MET A 318 -24.25 8.31 -30.01
C MET A 318 -25.65 7.88 -30.42
N SER A 319 -26.71 8.46 -29.80
CA SER A 319 -28.11 8.24 -30.21
C SER A 319 -28.54 9.05 -31.43
N TYR A 320 -27.66 9.90 -31.98
CA TYR A 320 -27.89 10.63 -33.24
C TYR A 320 -27.28 9.85 -34.41
N PRO A 321 -27.77 10.14 -35.66
CA PRO A 321 -27.25 9.49 -36.85
C PRO A 321 -25.77 9.76 -37.07
N MET A 322 -25.00 8.76 -37.51
CA MET A 322 -23.64 8.94 -38.03
C MET A 322 -23.68 9.12 -39.54
N ILE A 323 -22.83 9.96 -40.08
CA ILE A 323 -22.74 10.26 -41.52
C ILE A 323 -21.45 9.60 -42.03
N GLY A 324 -21.57 8.83 -43.10
CA GLY A 324 -20.44 8.27 -43.84
C GLY A 324 -20.31 8.95 -45.19
N LEU A 325 -19.08 9.28 -45.57
CA LEU A 325 -18.74 9.73 -46.91
C LEU A 325 -17.89 8.65 -47.58
N GLY A 326 -18.25 8.28 -48.78
CA GLY A 326 -17.56 7.23 -49.51
C GLY A 326 -17.35 7.53 -50.99
N LEU A 327 -16.46 6.81 -51.59
CA LEU A 327 -16.19 6.80 -53.00
C LEU A 327 -16.20 5.36 -53.50
N ASN A 328 -17.01 5.05 -54.49
CA ASN A 328 -16.98 3.75 -55.15
C ASN A 328 -16.38 3.94 -56.54
N TYR A 329 -15.41 3.12 -56.88
CA TYR A 329 -14.74 3.05 -58.16
C TYR A 329 -14.99 1.66 -58.77
N SER A 330 -15.75 1.62 -59.89
CA SER A 330 -16.11 0.39 -60.58
C SER A 330 -15.28 0.29 -61.86
N VAL A 331 -14.53 -0.83 -61.97
CA VAL A 331 -13.74 -1.15 -63.17
C VAL A 331 -14.65 -1.86 -64.16
N ILE A 332 -14.79 -1.25 -65.34
CA ILE A 332 -15.70 -1.72 -66.40
C ILE A 332 -14.88 -2.12 -67.64
N SER A 333 -14.98 -3.38 -68.05
CA SER A 333 -14.39 -3.85 -69.29
C SER A 333 -15.41 -3.65 -70.44
N LYS A 334 -14.90 -3.54 -71.68
CA LYS A 334 -15.73 -3.41 -72.89
C LYS A 334 -16.61 -4.64 -73.10
N ASN A 335 -17.88 -4.41 -73.46
CA ASN A 335 -18.78 -5.45 -73.93
C ASN A 335 -18.94 -5.27 -75.44
N GLU A 336 -18.67 -6.29 -76.24
CA GLU A 336 -18.71 -6.27 -77.70
C GLU A 336 -20.13 -6.03 -78.24
N MET A 337 -21.15 -6.34 -77.46
CA MET A 337 -22.57 -6.16 -77.84
C MET A 337 -23.12 -4.77 -77.47
N SER A 338 -22.37 -3.93 -76.80
CA SER A 338 -22.84 -2.60 -76.36
C SER A 338 -22.38 -1.52 -77.34
N THR A 339 -23.35 -0.74 -77.84
CA THR A 339 -23.12 0.41 -78.75
C THR A 339 -23.03 1.73 -77.98
N SER A 340 -22.94 1.72 -76.69
CA SER A 340 -22.89 2.91 -75.82
C SER A 340 -21.56 3.61 -75.90
N ASP A 341 -21.52 4.92 -75.98
CA ASP A 341 -20.31 5.78 -75.87
C ASP A 341 -19.59 5.64 -74.53
N MET A 342 -20.23 5.05 -73.53
CA MET A 342 -19.73 4.80 -72.18
C MET A 342 -19.12 3.40 -72.06
N ASN A 343 -19.14 2.57 -73.13
CA ASN A 343 -18.70 1.19 -73.08
C ASN A 343 -17.22 1.08 -72.77
N GLY A 344 -16.91 0.41 -71.62
CA GLY A 344 -15.56 0.22 -71.10
C GLY A 344 -14.96 1.44 -70.38
N LYS A 345 -15.78 2.41 -70.04
CA LYS A 345 -15.31 3.52 -69.17
C LYS A 345 -15.61 3.20 -67.71
N ASP A 346 -14.59 3.31 -66.87
CA ASP A 346 -14.72 3.15 -65.43
C ASP A 346 -15.68 4.17 -64.85
N MET A 347 -16.40 3.75 -63.79
CA MET A 347 -17.40 4.58 -63.15
C MET A 347 -16.91 4.97 -61.74
N VAL A 348 -17.00 6.27 -61.44
CA VAL A 348 -16.74 6.83 -60.11
C VAL A 348 -18.06 7.32 -59.54
N MET A 349 -18.40 6.80 -58.35
CA MET A 349 -19.68 7.17 -57.70
C MET A 349 -19.41 7.65 -56.27
N PRO A 350 -19.55 8.95 -55.97
CA PRO A 350 -19.54 9.45 -54.61
C PRO A 350 -20.78 8.94 -53.88
N MET A 351 -20.59 8.51 -52.63
CA MET A 351 -21.64 7.94 -51.77
C MET A 351 -21.74 8.67 -50.46
N VAL A 352 -22.96 8.88 -50.01
CA VAL A 352 -23.26 9.36 -48.67
C VAL A 352 -24.07 8.29 -47.97
N THR A 353 -23.59 7.85 -46.81
CA THR A 353 -24.27 6.84 -46.00
C THR A 353 -24.65 7.45 -44.67
N MET A 354 -25.82 7.09 -44.15
CA MET A 354 -26.28 7.53 -42.85
C MET A 354 -26.77 6.34 -42.04
N THR A 355 -26.22 6.17 -40.80
CA THR A 355 -26.72 5.17 -39.87
C THR A 355 -27.85 5.76 -39.02
N LEU A 356 -28.97 5.07 -38.99
CA LEU A 356 -30.15 5.50 -38.23
C LEU A 356 -30.24 4.69 -36.92
N PRO A 357 -30.07 5.30 -35.72
CA PRO A 357 -30.19 4.62 -34.46
C PRO A 357 -31.66 4.38 -34.06
N ILE A 358 -32.29 3.37 -34.67
CA ILE A 358 -33.70 3.03 -34.48
C ILE A 358 -33.94 2.44 -33.08
N TYR A 359 -32.98 1.69 -32.55
CA TYR A 359 -33.11 0.98 -31.28
C TYR A 359 -32.84 1.88 -30.07
N ARG A 360 -33.75 2.81 -29.80
CA ARG A 360 -33.62 3.79 -28.71
C ARG A 360 -33.54 3.16 -27.31
N LYS A 361 -34.06 1.93 -27.09
CA LYS A 361 -33.94 1.20 -25.83
C LYS A 361 -32.47 0.97 -25.42
N LYS A 362 -31.59 0.68 -26.39
CA LYS A 362 -30.15 0.49 -26.15
C LYS A 362 -29.54 1.75 -25.52
N TYR A 363 -29.76 2.89 -26.11
CA TYR A 363 -29.17 4.15 -25.64
C TYR A 363 -29.73 4.59 -24.28
N ARG A 364 -31.03 4.39 -24.06
CA ARG A 364 -31.64 4.63 -22.75
C ARG A 364 -31.06 3.73 -21.68
N ALA A 365 -30.89 2.43 -21.97
CA ALA A 365 -30.27 1.50 -21.04
C ALA A 365 -28.80 1.90 -20.70
N MET A 366 -28.02 2.32 -21.70
CA MET A 366 -26.65 2.82 -21.48
C MET A 366 -26.62 4.11 -20.64
N GLN A 367 -27.59 5.01 -20.80
CA GLN A 367 -27.72 6.20 -19.98
C GLN A 367 -28.09 5.84 -18.54
N THR A 368 -29.05 4.94 -18.33
CA THR A 368 -29.46 4.45 -17.00
C THR A 368 -28.30 3.72 -16.32
N GLU A 369 -27.58 2.88 -17.05
CA GLU A 369 -26.35 2.24 -16.56
C GLU A 369 -25.35 3.28 -16.05
N THR A 370 -25.08 4.31 -16.84
CA THR A 370 -24.14 5.38 -16.48
C THR A 370 -24.62 6.15 -15.23
N ASP A 371 -25.92 6.42 -15.11
CA ASP A 371 -26.50 7.08 -13.92
C ASP A 371 -26.37 6.20 -12.67
N LEU A 372 -26.60 4.89 -12.79
CA LEU A 372 -26.44 3.94 -11.69
C LEU A 372 -24.98 3.81 -11.27
N LEU A 373 -24.04 3.74 -12.22
CA LEU A 373 -22.61 3.71 -11.92
C LEU A 373 -22.15 5.00 -11.22
N LYS A 374 -22.64 6.17 -11.68
CA LYS A 374 -22.37 7.44 -11.01
C LYS A 374 -22.91 7.46 -9.58
N ALA A 375 -24.14 6.95 -9.36
CA ALA A 375 -24.72 6.84 -8.02
C ALA A 375 -23.94 5.87 -7.14
N ALA A 376 -23.50 4.73 -7.68
CA ALA A 376 -22.65 3.76 -6.94
C ALA A 376 -21.32 4.41 -6.52
N THR A 377 -20.66 5.14 -7.41
CA THR A 377 -19.40 5.86 -7.09
C THR A 377 -19.64 6.98 -6.06
N ALA A 378 -20.80 7.63 -6.06
CA ALA A 378 -21.16 8.61 -5.03
C ALA A 378 -21.30 7.97 -3.65
N GLN A 379 -21.89 6.77 -3.55
CA GLN A 379 -21.98 6.03 -2.30
C GLN A 379 -20.58 5.56 -1.84
N ASN A 380 -19.74 5.10 -2.78
CA ASN A 380 -18.36 4.73 -2.47
C ASN A 380 -17.55 5.92 -1.95
N TYR A 381 -17.74 7.12 -2.53
CA TYR A 381 -17.13 8.35 -2.01
C TYR A 381 -17.55 8.61 -0.55
N THR A 382 -18.84 8.46 -0.24
CA THR A 382 -19.36 8.67 1.13
C THR A 382 -18.80 7.61 2.09
N ALA A 383 -18.76 6.35 1.69
CA ALA A 383 -18.19 5.27 2.49
C ALA A 383 -16.70 5.53 2.80
N THR A 384 -15.91 5.81 1.77
CA THR A 384 -14.47 6.12 1.93
C THR A 384 -14.25 7.35 2.83
N ALA A 385 -15.08 8.39 2.71
CA ALA A 385 -14.98 9.56 3.57
C ALA A 385 -15.30 9.24 5.05
N ASN A 386 -16.24 8.33 5.29
CA ASN A 386 -16.58 7.86 6.64
C ASN A 386 -15.46 6.98 7.22
N ASP A 387 -14.87 6.10 6.41
CA ASP A 387 -13.73 5.27 6.83
C ASP A 387 -12.53 6.14 7.22
N LEU A 388 -12.19 7.14 6.40
CA LEU A 388 -11.14 8.10 6.72
C LEU A 388 -11.39 8.87 8.02
N LYS A 389 -12.64 9.29 8.27
CA LYS A 389 -13.01 9.92 9.54
C LYS A 389 -12.82 8.96 10.72
N THR A 390 -13.22 7.70 10.55
CA THR A 390 -13.07 6.67 11.59
C THR A 390 -11.60 6.41 11.88
N GLU A 391 -10.75 6.31 10.86
CA GLU A 391 -9.29 6.18 11.03
C GLU A 391 -8.69 7.39 11.74
N TYR A 392 -9.13 8.58 11.38
CA TYR A 392 -8.71 9.80 12.06
C TYR A 392 -9.04 9.76 13.58
N TYR A 393 -10.27 9.43 13.96
CA TYR A 393 -10.64 9.30 15.38
C TYR A 393 -9.95 8.15 16.11
N ARG A 394 -9.50 7.13 15.39
CA ARG A 394 -8.71 6.04 15.98
C ARG A 394 -7.25 6.47 16.22
N ALA A 395 -6.73 7.38 15.42
CA ALA A 395 -5.35 7.85 15.51
C ALA A 395 -5.15 8.96 16.55
N VAL A 396 -6.21 9.70 16.91
CA VAL A 396 -6.26 10.75 17.91
C VAL A 396 -6.60 10.20 19.29
#